data_cbef34641f275c08dc38e1e49b63538d
#
_entry.id   cbef34641f275c08dc38e1e49b63538d
#
_cell.length_a   1.000
_cell.length_b   1.000
_cell.length_c   1.000
_cell.angle_alpha   90.00
_cell.angle_beta   90.00
_cell.angle_gamma   90.00
#
_symmetry.space_group_name_H-M   'P 1'
#
loop_
_entity.id
_entity.type
_entity.pdbx_description
1 polymer ?
#
loop_
_entity_poly.entity_id
_entity_poly.type
_entity_poly.pdbx_seq_one_letter_code
_entity_poly.pdbx_strand_id
1 'polypeptide(L)'
;YLRRFATGRKRVVFIGMNPGPFGMVQCGVPFGEIDAVRDWMGIAAPVTKPVLENPKRPIEGFACTRSEVSGRRLWGLFQQRFGTAEAFFADHLVANYCPLAFFDHGRNLTPDKLPAGEAAPLYTACDAHLRTLVGHLQPEWVIGIGGFAETRAREALDGTRVRIGKVLHPSPASPAANRGWAEAATRQMVAQ
;
A
#
# COMPACT_ATOMS: atom_id res chain seq x y z
N TYR A 1 -2.76 -12.28 3.84
CA TYR A 1 -2.17 -11.08 4.41
C TYR A 1 -3.01 -10.53 5.54
N LEU A 2 -4.24 -10.05 5.26
CA LEU A 2 -5.10 -9.45 6.28
C LEU A 2 -5.44 -10.41 7.43
N ARG A 3 -5.79 -11.66 7.14
CA ARG A 3 -6.07 -12.66 8.20
C ARG A 3 -4.89 -12.92 9.13
N ARG A 4 -3.66 -12.81 8.63
CA ARG A 4 -2.46 -13.05 9.44
C ARG A 4 -2.01 -11.80 10.19
N PHE A 5 -2.05 -10.64 9.55
CA PHE A 5 -1.39 -9.45 10.05
C PHE A 5 -2.30 -8.29 10.47
N ALA A 6 -3.55 -8.22 9.97
CA ALA A 6 -4.51 -7.19 10.39
C ALA A 6 -5.32 -7.64 11.62
N THR A 7 -4.65 -8.22 12.59
CA THR A 7 -5.24 -8.69 13.85
C THR A 7 -4.82 -7.79 15.01
N GLY A 8 -5.71 -7.59 15.96
CA GLY A 8 -5.45 -6.75 17.13
C GLY A 8 -5.23 -5.28 16.80
N ARG A 9 -4.86 -4.51 17.83
CA ARG A 9 -4.55 -3.09 17.68
C ARG A 9 -3.22 -2.90 16.95
N LYS A 10 -3.12 -1.85 16.13
CA LYS A 10 -1.87 -1.41 15.50
C LYS A 10 -1.55 0.02 15.93
N ARG A 11 -0.29 0.31 16.19
CA ARG A 11 0.12 1.70 16.50
C ARG A 11 0.15 2.57 15.26
N VAL A 12 0.61 2.03 14.13
CA VAL A 12 0.75 2.77 12.87
C VAL A 12 0.15 1.98 11.72
N VAL A 13 -0.69 2.65 10.91
CA VAL A 13 -1.17 2.13 9.64
C VAL A 13 -0.61 3.00 8.51
N PHE A 14 0.17 2.39 7.62
CA PHE A 14 0.66 3.03 6.40
C PHE A 14 -0.35 2.82 5.27
N ILE A 15 -0.71 3.90 4.56
CA ILE A 15 -1.70 3.84 3.48
C ILE A 15 -1.07 4.28 2.16
N GLY A 16 -1.07 3.38 1.18
CA GLY A 16 -0.77 3.68 -0.21
C GLY A 16 -2.01 4.12 -0.99
N MET A 17 -1.84 4.45 -2.27
CA MET A 17 -2.95 4.88 -3.14
C MET A 17 -3.76 3.66 -3.62
N ASN A 18 -3.17 2.84 -4.48
CA ASN A 18 -3.80 1.68 -5.11
C ASN A 18 -2.77 0.65 -5.59
N PRO A 19 -3.18 -0.57 -6.00
CA PRO A 19 -2.27 -1.63 -6.41
C PRO A 19 -1.36 -1.27 -7.59
N GLY A 20 -0.08 -1.56 -7.45
CA GLY A 20 0.87 -1.58 -8.57
C GLY A 20 0.77 -2.90 -9.37
N PRO A 21 1.09 -2.86 -10.69
CA PRO A 21 0.87 -3.99 -11.61
C PRO A 21 1.79 -5.19 -11.36
N PHE A 22 2.95 -4.99 -10.74
CA PHE A 22 3.95 -6.04 -10.47
C PHE A 22 4.02 -6.39 -8.98
N GLY A 23 3.23 -5.70 -8.17
CA GLY A 23 3.14 -5.85 -6.74
C GLY A 23 1.82 -6.47 -6.29
N MET A 24 0.94 -5.65 -5.70
CA MET A 24 -0.32 -6.14 -5.14
C MET A 24 -1.22 -6.82 -6.17
N VAL A 25 -1.18 -6.43 -7.44
CA VAL A 25 -1.94 -7.12 -8.51
C VAL A 25 -1.50 -8.57 -8.63
N GLN A 26 -0.23 -8.89 -8.35
CA GLN A 26 0.30 -10.24 -8.45
C GLN A 26 0.09 -11.08 -7.18
N CYS A 27 0.24 -10.49 -6.00
CA CYS A 27 0.27 -11.26 -4.75
C CYS A 27 -0.81 -10.88 -3.72
N GLY A 28 -1.64 -9.87 -4.00
CA GLY A 28 -2.68 -9.40 -3.09
C GLY A 28 -2.17 -8.60 -1.88
N VAL A 29 -0.85 -8.39 -1.75
CA VAL A 29 -0.25 -7.66 -0.63
C VAL A 29 0.06 -6.22 -1.05
N PRO A 30 -0.35 -5.19 -0.29
CA PRO A 30 -0.03 -3.80 -0.61
C PRO A 30 1.47 -3.58 -0.78
N PHE A 31 1.88 -2.87 -1.83
CA PHE A 31 3.27 -2.69 -2.24
C PHE A 31 4.04 -4.02 -2.42
N GLY A 32 3.35 -5.13 -2.68
CA GLY A 32 3.96 -6.46 -2.68
C GLY A 32 5.11 -6.58 -3.68
N GLU A 33 6.31 -6.78 -3.19
CA GLU A 33 7.45 -7.31 -3.93
C GLU A 33 7.46 -8.81 -3.68
N ILE A 34 7.51 -9.62 -4.73
CA ILE A 34 7.30 -11.08 -4.62
C ILE A 34 8.22 -11.71 -3.58
N ASP A 35 9.52 -11.39 -3.63
CA ASP A 35 10.51 -11.96 -2.69
C ASP A 35 10.20 -11.53 -1.23
N ALA A 36 9.85 -10.27 -1.00
CA ALA A 36 9.50 -9.81 0.35
C ALA A 36 8.23 -10.50 0.88
N VAL A 37 7.25 -10.71 0.02
CA VAL A 37 5.99 -11.35 0.41
C VAL A 37 6.18 -12.85 0.64
N ARG A 38 6.89 -13.53 -0.26
CA ARG A 38 7.14 -14.97 -0.18
C ARG A 38 8.10 -15.31 0.96
N ASP A 39 9.26 -14.66 1.01
CA ASP A 39 10.37 -15.10 1.83
C ASP A 39 10.37 -14.44 3.22
N TRP A 40 10.06 -13.15 3.31
CA TRP A 40 10.04 -12.45 4.59
C TRP A 40 8.69 -12.53 5.30
N MET A 41 7.57 -12.35 4.58
CA MET A 41 6.25 -12.47 5.20
C MET A 41 5.77 -13.92 5.28
N GLY A 42 6.40 -14.86 4.57
CA GLY A 42 5.98 -16.26 4.52
C GLY A 42 4.60 -16.45 3.92
N ILE A 43 4.24 -15.61 2.93
CA ILE A 43 2.98 -15.71 2.21
C ILE A 43 3.26 -16.19 0.79
N ALA A 44 2.81 -17.39 0.48
CA ALA A 44 2.79 -17.94 -0.85
C ALA A 44 1.53 -18.75 -1.03
N ALA A 45 0.72 -18.42 -2.02
CA ALA A 45 -0.53 -19.11 -2.29
C ALA A 45 -0.88 -18.99 -3.79
N PRO A 46 -1.67 -19.91 -4.36
CA PRO A 46 -2.22 -19.73 -5.69
C PRO A 46 -3.02 -18.43 -5.78
N VAL A 47 -2.82 -17.70 -6.86
CA VAL A 47 -3.52 -16.44 -7.13
C VAL A 47 -4.56 -16.69 -8.22
N THR A 48 -5.81 -16.40 -7.91
CA THR A 48 -6.91 -16.52 -8.87
C THR A 48 -6.87 -15.35 -9.85
N LYS A 49 -6.97 -15.64 -11.14
CA LYS A 49 -7.06 -14.64 -12.19
C LYS A 49 -8.47 -14.10 -12.34
N PRO A 50 -8.66 -12.81 -12.68
CA PRO A 50 -9.96 -12.28 -13.03
C PRO A 50 -10.44 -12.87 -14.36
N VAL A 51 -11.75 -12.93 -14.56
CA VAL A 51 -12.37 -13.43 -15.81
C VAL A 51 -11.89 -12.59 -17.01
N LEU A 52 -11.77 -11.28 -16.84
CA LEU A 52 -11.26 -10.35 -17.84
C LEU A 52 -9.87 -9.87 -17.44
N GLU A 53 -8.87 -10.63 -17.81
CA GLU A 53 -7.47 -10.27 -17.59
C GLU A 53 -6.97 -9.28 -18.66
N ASN A 54 -6.20 -8.26 -18.24
CA ASN A 54 -5.58 -7.37 -19.22
C ASN A 54 -4.39 -8.09 -19.91
N PRO A 55 -4.42 -8.32 -21.23
CA PRO A 55 -3.41 -9.12 -21.92
C PRO A 55 -2.00 -8.53 -21.86
N LYS A 56 -1.87 -7.22 -21.65
CA LYS A 56 -0.57 -6.53 -21.49
C LYS A 56 -0.09 -6.51 -20.05
N ARG A 57 -0.90 -6.98 -19.11
CA ARG A 57 -0.59 -7.06 -17.67
C ARG A 57 -1.14 -8.37 -17.09
N PRO A 58 -0.59 -9.52 -17.53
CA PRO A 58 -1.04 -10.81 -17.04
C PRO A 58 -0.78 -10.95 -15.54
N ILE A 59 -1.65 -11.66 -14.87
CA ILE A 59 -1.48 -12.03 -13.46
C ILE A 59 -0.77 -13.38 -13.42
N GLU A 60 0.51 -13.33 -13.07
CA GLU A 60 1.40 -14.49 -12.97
C GLU A 60 1.50 -14.99 -11.53
N GLY A 61 0.93 -14.22 -10.59
CA GLY A 61 1.01 -14.55 -9.17
C GLY A 61 2.46 -14.52 -8.67
N PHE A 62 2.81 -15.50 -7.87
CA PHE A 62 4.18 -15.66 -7.33
C PHE A 62 5.21 -16.10 -8.37
N ALA A 63 4.82 -16.40 -9.61
CA ALA A 63 5.74 -16.63 -10.73
C ALA A 63 6.16 -15.33 -11.43
N CYS A 64 5.59 -14.18 -11.07
CA CYS A 64 5.98 -12.89 -11.62
C CYS A 64 7.45 -12.59 -11.33
N THR A 65 8.24 -12.40 -12.40
CA THR A 65 9.68 -12.13 -12.30
C THR A 65 9.99 -10.61 -12.28
N ARG A 66 8.98 -9.77 -12.43
CA ARG A 66 9.17 -8.32 -12.44
C ARG A 66 9.09 -7.75 -11.03
N SER A 67 10.12 -6.99 -10.66
CA SER A 67 10.18 -6.31 -9.37
C SER A 67 9.22 -5.12 -9.30
N GLU A 68 8.52 -5.01 -8.19
CA GLU A 68 7.77 -3.80 -7.80
C GLU A 68 8.71 -2.87 -7.03
N VAL A 69 9.33 -1.92 -7.72
CA VAL A 69 10.38 -1.05 -7.16
C VAL A 69 9.91 -0.31 -5.90
N SER A 70 8.66 0.16 -5.88
CA SER A 70 8.10 0.82 -4.70
C SER A 70 8.00 -0.13 -3.52
N GLY A 71 7.59 -1.36 -3.77
CA GLY A 71 7.51 -2.41 -2.76
C GLY A 71 8.88 -2.83 -2.25
N ARG A 72 9.84 -3.03 -3.15
CA ARG A 72 11.22 -3.36 -2.77
C ARG A 72 11.83 -2.31 -1.84
N ARG A 73 11.59 -1.01 -2.11
CA ARG A 73 12.06 0.08 -1.24
C ARG A 73 11.36 0.08 0.11
N LEU A 74 10.03 -0.01 0.10
CA LEU A 74 9.22 0.04 1.33
C LEU A 74 9.53 -1.14 2.24
N TRP A 75 9.39 -2.34 1.72
CA TRP A 75 9.61 -3.56 2.50
C TRP A 75 11.07 -3.76 2.86
N GLY A 76 12.01 -3.37 1.98
CA GLY A 76 13.44 -3.39 2.29
C GLY A 76 13.82 -2.52 3.49
N LEU A 77 13.23 -1.32 3.63
CA LEU A 77 13.41 -0.47 4.82
C LEU A 77 12.86 -1.16 6.08
N PHE A 78 11.67 -1.75 6.01
CA PHE A 78 11.07 -2.41 7.15
C PHE A 78 11.80 -3.71 7.54
N GLN A 79 12.28 -4.49 6.57
CA GLN A 79 13.15 -5.64 6.81
C GLN A 79 14.43 -5.24 7.54
N GLN A 80 15.09 -4.19 7.07
CA GLN A 80 16.31 -3.68 7.70
C GLN A 80 16.05 -3.18 9.14
N ARG A 81 14.90 -2.54 9.37
CA ARG A 81 14.60 -1.90 10.65
C ARG A 81 14.08 -2.88 11.70
N PHE A 82 13.27 -3.85 11.30
CA PHE A 82 12.55 -4.75 12.22
C PHE A 82 13.08 -6.18 12.21
N GLY A 83 13.89 -6.57 11.24
CA GLY A 83 14.39 -7.94 11.08
C GLY A 83 13.31 -8.89 10.59
N THR A 84 12.33 -9.21 11.41
CA THR A 84 11.26 -10.16 11.08
C THR A 84 9.93 -9.47 10.73
N ALA A 85 9.10 -10.16 9.95
CA ALA A 85 7.77 -9.68 9.61
C ALA A 85 6.89 -9.57 10.86
N GLU A 86 6.96 -10.54 11.75
CA GLU A 86 6.22 -10.55 13.01
C GLU A 86 6.52 -9.31 13.86
N ALA A 87 7.79 -8.92 13.96
CA ALA A 87 8.20 -7.72 14.71
C ALA A 87 7.61 -6.44 14.08
N PHE A 88 7.58 -6.34 12.77
CA PHE A 88 6.93 -5.21 12.09
C PHE A 88 5.41 -5.22 12.30
N PHE A 89 4.77 -6.34 12.00
CA PHE A 89 3.32 -6.46 12.03
C PHE A 89 2.71 -6.52 13.43
N ALA A 90 3.51 -6.65 14.48
CA ALA A 90 3.02 -6.51 15.86
C ALA A 90 2.32 -5.16 16.05
N ASP A 91 2.94 -4.07 15.62
CA ASP A 91 2.48 -2.70 15.83
C ASP A 91 2.09 -1.95 14.55
N HIS A 92 2.38 -2.51 13.37
CA HIS A 92 2.24 -1.82 12.09
C HIS A 92 1.41 -2.61 11.08
N LEU A 93 0.75 -1.91 10.17
CA LEU A 93 0.14 -2.50 8.97
C LEU A 93 0.37 -1.59 7.77
N VAL A 94 0.49 -2.17 6.59
CA VAL A 94 0.44 -1.44 5.31
C VAL A 94 -0.85 -1.80 4.60
N ALA A 95 -1.57 -0.82 4.11
CA ALA A 95 -2.77 -1.02 3.30
C ALA A 95 -2.78 -0.07 2.09
N ASN A 96 -3.72 -0.24 1.18
CA ASN A 96 -4.03 0.75 0.17
C ASN A 96 -5.37 1.40 0.47
N TYR A 97 -5.49 2.70 0.17
CA TYR A 97 -6.74 3.43 0.22
C TYR A 97 -7.77 2.80 -0.74
N CYS A 98 -7.37 2.58 -1.98
CA CYS A 98 -8.16 1.87 -2.97
C CYS A 98 -7.57 0.48 -3.21
N PRO A 99 -8.31 -0.62 -3.01
CA PRO A 99 -7.80 -1.97 -3.25
C PRO A 99 -7.85 -2.39 -4.72
N LEU A 100 -8.39 -1.56 -5.62
CA LEU A 100 -8.60 -1.88 -7.02
C LEU A 100 -7.46 -1.36 -7.90
N ALA A 101 -7.08 -2.15 -8.90
CA ALA A 101 -6.17 -1.75 -9.96
C ALA A 101 -6.93 -1.35 -11.22
N PHE A 102 -6.50 -0.28 -11.86
CA PHE A 102 -7.11 0.22 -13.09
C PHE A 102 -6.08 0.22 -14.21
N PHE A 103 -6.50 -0.19 -15.40
CA PHE A 103 -5.64 -0.24 -16.58
C PHE A 103 -6.33 0.40 -17.79
N ASP A 104 -5.64 1.33 -18.44
CA ASP A 104 -6.01 1.86 -19.74
C ASP A 104 -4.98 1.41 -20.78
N HIS A 105 -5.39 0.60 -21.76
CA HIS A 105 -4.54 0.02 -22.80
C HIS A 105 -3.23 -0.60 -22.28
N GLY A 106 -3.25 -1.18 -21.05
CA GLY A 106 -2.11 -1.77 -20.37
C GLY A 106 -1.22 -0.78 -19.62
N ARG A 107 -1.58 0.52 -19.57
CA ARG A 107 -1.01 1.50 -18.66
C ARG A 107 -1.74 1.44 -17.34
N ASN A 108 -1.00 1.48 -16.23
CA ASN A 108 -1.60 1.60 -14.91
C ASN A 108 -2.24 2.98 -14.76
N LEU A 109 -3.51 2.99 -14.38
CA LEU A 109 -4.24 4.19 -13.99
C LEU A 109 -4.33 4.29 -12.48
N THR A 110 -4.25 5.49 -11.97
CA THR A 110 -4.47 5.79 -10.56
C THR A 110 -5.87 6.39 -10.35
N PRO A 111 -6.48 6.24 -9.17
CA PRO A 111 -7.83 6.73 -8.89
C PRO A 111 -8.04 8.23 -9.21
N ASP A 112 -7.00 9.05 -9.05
CA ASP A 112 -7.02 10.49 -9.38
C ASP A 112 -7.03 10.81 -10.88
N LYS A 113 -6.89 9.80 -11.73
CA LYS A 113 -6.96 9.90 -13.20
C LYS A 113 -8.27 9.38 -13.77
N LEU A 114 -9.14 8.85 -12.95
CA LEU A 114 -10.46 8.42 -13.37
C LEU A 114 -11.37 9.63 -13.65
N PRO A 115 -12.34 9.51 -14.56
CA PRO A 115 -13.39 10.52 -14.74
C PRO A 115 -14.10 10.80 -13.41
N ALA A 116 -14.47 12.06 -13.16
CA ALA A 116 -15.06 12.48 -11.90
C ALA A 116 -16.30 11.67 -11.50
N GLY A 117 -17.14 11.28 -12.45
CA GLY A 117 -18.32 10.47 -12.22
C GLY A 117 -18.02 9.04 -11.74
N GLU A 118 -16.84 8.50 -12.09
CA GLU A 118 -16.36 7.19 -11.62
C GLU A 118 -15.56 7.32 -10.32
N ALA A 119 -14.76 8.38 -10.19
CA ALA A 119 -13.93 8.64 -9.02
C ALA A 119 -14.75 8.93 -7.76
N ALA A 120 -15.84 9.69 -7.85
CA ALA A 120 -16.63 10.09 -6.70
C ALA A 120 -17.25 8.91 -5.92
N PRO A 121 -17.99 7.98 -6.55
CA PRO A 121 -18.51 6.81 -5.84
C PRO A 121 -17.40 5.89 -5.34
N LEU A 122 -16.28 5.77 -6.08
CA LEU A 122 -15.12 5.02 -5.65
C LEU A 122 -14.53 5.60 -4.35
N TYR A 123 -14.35 6.92 -4.28
CA TYR A 123 -13.82 7.57 -3.08
C TYR A 123 -14.76 7.39 -1.88
N THR A 124 -16.07 7.49 -2.09
CA THR A 124 -17.05 7.22 -1.03
C THR A 124 -16.87 5.82 -0.44
N ALA A 125 -16.71 4.81 -1.29
CA ALA A 125 -16.50 3.43 -0.86
C ALA A 125 -15.13 3.26 -0.17
N CYS A 126 -14.05 3.86 -0.72
CA CYS A 126 -12.72 3.78 -0.14
C CYS A 126 -12.61 4.52 1.19
N ASP A 127 -13.28 5.65 1.36
CA ASP A 127 -13.35 6.37 2.64
C ASP A 127 -14.05 5.54 3.72
N ALA A 128 -15.17 4.89 3.36
CA ALA A 128 -15.87 3.99 4.26
C ALA A 128 -15.00 2.79 4.66
N HIS A 129 -14.27 2.22 3.69
CA HIS A 129 -13.31 1.16 3.94
C HIS A 129 -12.20 1.60 4.90
N LEU A 130 -11.60 2.77 4.67
CA LEU A 130 -10.53 3.30 5.52
C LEU A 130 -11.04 3.55 6.96
N ARG A 131 -12.24 4.12 7.12
CA ARG A 131 -12.87 4.28 8.45
C ARG A 131 -13.06 2.94 9.17
N THR A 132 -13.54 1.93 8.44
CA THR A 132 -13.72 0.57 8.99
C THR A 132 -12.39 -0.04 9.43
N LEU A 133 -11.35 0.07 8.58
CA LEU A 133 -10.01 -0.43 8.88
C LEU A 133 -9.43 0.24 10.13
N VAL A 134 -9.53 1.56 10.22
CA VAL A 134 -9.06 2.35 11.37
C VAL A 134 -9.86 2.03 12.63
N GLY A 135 -11.19 1.89 12.51
CA GLY A 135 -12.04 1.48 13.62
C GLY A 135 -11.70 0.10 14.19
N HIS A 136 -11.30 -0.83 13.31
CA HIS A 136 -10.88 -2.18 13.71
C HIS A 136 -9.48 -2.21 14.35
N LEU A 137 -8.50 -1.52 13.74
CA LEU A 137 -7.10 -1.55 14.16
C LEU A 137 -6.76 -0.53 15.25
N GLN A 138 -7.59 0.50 15.42
CA GLN A 138 -7.43 1.57 16.42
C GLN A 138 -6.01 2.18 16.46
N PRO A 139 -5.46 2.63 15.33
CA PRO A 139 -4.10 3.15 15.29
C PRO A 139 -3.98 4.52 15.96
N GLU A 140 -2.78 4.83 16.43
CA GLU A 140 -2.40 6.17 16.87
C GLU A 140 -2.10 7.09 15.66
N TRP A 141 -1.52 6.48 14.61
CA TRP A 141 -1.12 7.15 13.38
C TRP A 141 -1.61 6.45 12.13
N VAL A 142 -2.08 7.24 11.18
CA VAL A 142 -2.21 6.84 9.77
C VAL A 142 -1.21 7.65 8.95
N ILE A 143 -0.28 6.96 8.29
CA ILE A 143 0.79 7.57 7.51
C ILE A 143 0.51 7.38 6.02
N GLY A 144 0.19 8.46 5.33
CA GLY A 144 0.04 8.46 3.88
C GLY A 144 1.40 8.26 3.18
N ILE A 145 1.51 7.24 2.35
CA ILE A 145 2.67 7.02 1.48
C ILE A 145 2.43 7.85 0.21
N GLY A 146 2.92 9.09 0.22
CA GLY A 146 2.66 10.09 -0.81
C GLY A 146 1.48 11.00 -0.50
N GLY A 147 1.38 12.13 -1.24
CA GLY A 147 0.41 13.19 -0.98
C GLY A 147 -1.04 12.78 -1.18
N PHE A 148 -1.34 11.98 -2.20
CA PHE A 148 -2.71 11.51 -2.43
C PHE A 148 -3.26 10.75 -1.22
N ALA A 149 -2.50 9.77 -0.73
CA ALA A 149 -2.93 8.95 0.40
C ALA A 149 -3.06 9.77 1.69
N GLU A 150 -2.16 10.73 1.93
CA GLU A 150 -2.30 11.68 3.04
C GLU A 150 -3.59 12.50 2.94
N THR A 151 -3.86 13.11 1.78
CA THR A 151 -5.06 13.93 1.56
C THR A 151 -6.33 13.11 1.80
N ARG A 152 -6.42 11.91 1.20
CA ARG A 152 -7.58 11.04 1.39
C ARG A 152 -7.74 10.58 2.84
N ALA A 153 -6.61 10.28 3.53
CA ALA A 153 -6.68 9.94 4.94
C ALA A 153 -7.21 11.09 5.81
N ARG A 154 -6.78 12.34 5.55
CA ARG A 154 -7.28 13.53 6.26
C ARG A 154 -8.77 13.73 6.04
N GLU A 155 -9.23 13.62 4.79
CA GLU A 155 -10.65 13.78 4.45
C GLU A 155 -11.50 12.64 5.05
N ALA A 156 -11.07 11.39 4.87
CA ALA A 156 -11.83 10.24 5.35
C ALA A 156 -11.90 10.14 6.87
N LEU A 157 -10.87 10.58 7.59
CA LEU A 157 -10.75 10.44 9.05
C LEU A 157 -10.96 11.76 9.79
N ASP A 158 -11.51 12.77 9.11
CA ASP A 158 -11.86 14.03 9.76
C ASP A 158 -12.77 13.80 10.97
N GLY A 159 -12.54 14.56 12.03
CA GLY A 159 -13.26 14.41 13.32
C GLY A 159 -12.83 13.21 14.17
N THR A 160 -11.88 12.37 13.71
CA THR A 160 -11.31 11.29 14.54
C THR A 160 -10.11 11.76 15.37
N ARG A 161 -9.69 10.94 16.35
CA ARG A 161 -8.50 11.23 17.17
C ARG A 161 -7.19 10.73 16.55
N VAL A 162 -7.25 10.08 15.40
CA VAL A 162 -6.08 9.52 14.72
C VAL A 162 -5.20 10.64 14.17
N ARG A 163 -3.91 10.57 14.44
CA ARG A 163 -2.95 11.51 13.86
C ARG A 163 -2.63 11.11 12.43
N ILE A 164 -2.59 12.09 11.52
CA ILE A 164 -2.28 11.84 10.10
C ILE A 164 -0.93 12.43 9.77
N GLY A 165 -0.06 11.58 9.23
CA GLY A 165 1.26 11.98 8.76
C GLY A 165 1.48 11.59 7.29
N LYS A 166 2.67 11.90 6.78
CA LYS A 166 3.07 11.60 5.40
C LYS A 166 4.53 11.20 5.30
N VAL A 167 4.80 10.23 4.42
CA VAL A 167 6.14 9.94 3.92
C VAL A 167 6.19 10.04 2.41
N LEU A 168 7.39 10.33 1.88
CA LEU A 168 7.64 10.34 0.45
C LEU A 168 7.24 9.01 -0.19
N HIS A 169 6.54 9.05 -1.33
CA HIS A 169 6.21 7.83 -2.07
C HIS A 169 7.47 7.19 -2.68
N PRO A 170 7.67 5.87 -2.53
CA PRO A 170 8.87 5.16 -3.00
C PRO A 170 8.93 4.94 -4.53
N SER A 171 8.11 5.62 -5.30
CA SER A 171 8.02 5.47 -6.75
C SER A 171 9.35 5.74 -7.47
N PRO A 172 9.72 4.90 -8.45
CA PRO A 172 10.86 5.19 -9.33
C PRO A 172 10.65 6.45 -10.20
N ALA A 173 9.41 6.90 -10.38
CA ALA A 173 9.09 8.16 -11.05
C ALA A 173 9.38 9.40 -10.19
N SER A 174 9.68 9.24 -8.90
CA SER A 174 10.01 10.35 -8.01
C SER A 174 11.53 10.61 -7.97
N PRO A 175 12.03 11.75 -8.49
CA PRO A 175 13.46 12.10 -8.38
C PRO A 175 13.96 12.15 -6.94
N ALA A 176 13.13 12.59 -6.00
CA ALA A 176 13.48 12.61 -4.58
C ALA A 176 13.67 11.21 -4.00
N ALA A 177 12.80 10.27 -4.38
CA ALA A 177 12.92 8.87 -3.96
C ALA A 177 14.15 8.17 -4.57
N ASN A 178 14.57 8.57 -5.77
CA ASN A 178 15.74 8.01 -6.43
C ASN A 178 17.07 8.46 -5.80
N ARG A 179 17.07 9.55 -5.03
CA ARG A 179 18.25 10.05 -4.29
C ARG A 179 18.47 9.44 -2.90
N GLY A 180 17.65 8.49 -2.49
CA GLY A 180 17.74 7.85 -1.17
C GLY A 180 16.41 7.88 -0.44
N TRP A 181 15.48 7.04 -0.88
CA TRP A 181 14.13 7.01 -0.31
C TRP A 181 14.12 6.61 1.17
N ALA A 182 14.92 5.61 1.55
CA ALA A 182 14.90 5.06 2.90
C ALA A 182 15.28 6.11 3.96
N GLU A 183 16.34 6.88 3.71
CA GLU A 183 16.79 7.95 4.62
C GLU A 183 15.76 9.09 4.66
N ALA A 184 15.19 9.47 3.51
CA ALA A 184 14.18 10.52 3.45
C ALA A 184 12.91 10.11 4.22
N ALA A 185 12.41 8.89 4.00
CA ALA A 185 11.25 8.36 4.70
C ALA A 185 11.50 8.22 6.21
N THR A 186 12.68 7.74 6.61
CA THR A 186 13.05 7.63 8.03
C THR A 186 13.04 9.00 8.71
N ARG A 187 13.69 10.02 8.11
CA ARG A 187 13.66 11.39 8.66
C ARG A 187 12.23 11.93 8.78
N GLN A 188 11.38 11.69 7.78
CA GLN A 188 10.00 12.14 7.81
C GLN A 188 9.17 11.45 8.89
N MET A 189 9.37 10.16 9.11
CA MET A 189 8.68 9.42 10.19
C MET A 189 9.12 9.87 11.60
N VAL A 190 10.40 10.18 11.78
CA VAL A 190 10.92 10.66 13.07
C VAL A 190 10.46 12.09 13.39
N ALA A 191 10.20 12.92 12.37
CA ALA A 191 9.77 14.31 12.53
C ALA A 191 8.26 14.48 12.82
N GLN A 192 7.48 13.42 12.83
CA GLN A 192 6.03 13.42 13.08
C GLN A 192 5.71 13.05 14.53
#